data_1c15d32bfe9e53129809507932afc24d
#
_entry.id   1c15d32bfe9e53129809507932afc24d
#
_cell.length_a   1.000
_cell.length_b   1.000
_cell.length_c   1.000
_cell.angle_alpha   90.00
_cell.angle_beta   90.00
_cell.angle_gamma   90.00
#
_symmetry.space_group_name_H-M   'P 1'
#
loop_
_entity.id
_entity.type
_entity.pdbx_description
1 polymer ?
#
loop_
_entity_poly.entity_id
_entity_poly.type
_entity_poly.pdbx_seq_one_letter_code
_entity_poly.pdbx_strand_id
1 'polypeptide(L)'
;MIEVSGKYCKDVKIFTDNIEESALKMIYEIADEKAFEGGKIRIMPDVHSGVGIVIGFSSPIDIEKGAVNPAHVGCDVGCTVSTHFYDVRLPSELIPKFEHKIRKEVAFGFNIHEHSKIDAKAILKAFDGVLNRVCSMYPPLSEYRVRMKTEADLEAWCKRLGMDYGIFMKSIGTVGGGNHFCEYDINDEKSLQCVTVHCGSRNLGIKVFNYWSRIAKSKGVTKKALKAITEKVKSEVKDKTMLQEKITKAHEEYKSKILPNYLQGAELYGYLIDMVLAQEYASLNHKVIHDTIDKIYAKLCGGKVIDTITTTHNYIDFDFKALNGKPNMMIRKGSIRAYKDERCIIPFNMRDGLAICVGKSNEDWNCTAPHGCGRLMSRSKAKASLDVEDFKKDMADHGIYTTTADKSTIDEAPNAYKSMDEIVTLIEPTVDILYFMKPIMNIKAAE
;
A
#
# COMPACT_ATOMS: atom_id res chain seq x y z
N MET A 1 11.20 21.69 2.53
CA MET A 1 10.64 20.94 3.70
C MET A 1 9.73 21.89 4.47
N ILE A 2 8.53 21.41 4.88
CA ILE A 2 7.55 22.15 5.66
C ILE A 2 7.35 21.44 7.01
N GLU A 3 7.37 22.21 8.10
CA GLU A 3 7.03 21.69 9.44
C GLU A 3 5.63 22.13 9.83
N VAL A 4 4.83 21.19 10.36
CA VAL A 4 3.45 21.42 10.78
C VAL A 4 3.30 21.03 12.23
N SER A 5 2.56 21.83 13.01
CA SER A 5 2.22 21.52 14.40
C SER A 5 0.72 21.52 14.57
N GLY A 6 0.13 20.35 14.69
CA GLY A 6 -1.31 20.20 14.95
C GLY A 6 -1.66 20.28 16.43
N LYS A 7 -2.93 20.07 16.74
CA LYS A 7 -3.43 20.08 18.11
C LYS A 7 -2.80 18.97 18.96
N TYR A 8 -2.72 17.76 18.45
CA TYR A 8 -2.24 16.58 19.16
C TYR A 8 -0.87 16.10 18.68
N CYS A 9 -0.63 16.04 17.35
CA CYS A 9 0.69 15.73 16.82
C CYS A 9 1.48 17.01 16.56
N LYS A 10 2.58 17.20 17.28
CA LYS A 10 3.44 18.38 17.16
C LYS A 10 4.62 18.17 16.22
N ASP A 11 4.98 16.91 15.95
CA ASP A 11 6.14 16.53 15.13
C ASP A 11 5.65 15.99 13.77
N VAL A 12 5.37 16.91 12.86
CA VAL A 12 4.94 16.62 11.49
C VAL A 12 5.88 17.30 10.51
N LYS A 13 6.53 16.51 9.64
CA LYS A 13 7.40 17.02 8.57
C LYS A 13 6.92 16.59 7.20
N ILE A 14 6.93 17.51 6.25
CA ILE A 14 6.62 17.30 4.84
C ILE A 14 7.90 17.55 4.05
N PHE A 15 8.40 16.53 3.36
CA PHE A 15 9.71 16.58 2.70
C PHE A 15 9.67 17.16 1.26
N THR A 16 8.71 18.02 1.01
CA THR A 16 8.61 18.83 -0.22
C THR A 16 7.92 20.15 0.09
N ASP A 17 8.06 21.13 -0.79
CA ASP A 17 7.27 22.36 -0.83
C ASP A 17 6.25 22.35 -2.01
N ASN A 18 6.38 21.38 -2.92
CA ASN A 18 5.44 21.14 -4.02
C ASN A 18 4.28 20.23 -3.55
N ILE A 19 3.30 20.85 -2.90
CA ILE A 19 2.13 20.16 -2.35
C ILE A 19 0.83 20.89 -2.70
N GLU A 20 -0.18 20.15 -3.14
CA GLU A 20 -1.50 20.72 -3.38
C GLU A 20 -2.22 21.10 -2.08
N GLU A 21 -3.03 22.17 -2.13
CA GLU A 21 -3.75 22.70 -0.94
C GLU A 21 -4.64 21.64 -0.27
N SER A 22 -5.29 20.80 -1.07
CA SER A 22 -6.15 19.72 -0.57
C SER A 22 -5.35 18.70 0.26
N ALA A 23 -4.15 18.33 -0.17
CA ALA A 23 -3.27 17.43 0.58
C ALA A 23 -2.73 18.09 1.86
N LEU A 24 -2.34 19.35 1.78
CA LEU A 24 -1.89 20.11 2.94
C LEU A 24 -2.99 20.21 4.01
N LYS A 25 -4.24 20.46 3.61
CA LYS A 25 -5.39 20.48 4.52
C LYS A 25 -5.58 19.13 5.22
N MET A 26 -5.48 18.01 4.48
CA MET A 26 -5.58 16.66 5.06
C MET A 26 -4.47 16.39 6.09
N ILE A 27 -3.27 16.95 5.89
CA ILE A 27 -2.16 16.80 6.85
C ILE A 27 -2.44 17.58 8.15
N TYR A 28 -3.00 18.77 8.07
CA TYR A 28 -3.44 19.49 9.27
C TYR A 28 -4.55 18.74 10.00
N GLU A 29 -5.54 18.22 9.29
CA GLU A 29 -6.64 17.46 9.87
C GLU A 29 -6.12 16.24 10.65
N ILE A 30 -5.17 15.47 10.10
CA ILE A 30 -4.62 14.30 10.80
C ILE A 30 -3.72 14.69 11.98
N ALA A 31 -2.98 15.80 11.89
CA ALA A 31 -2.17 16.31 12.99
C ALA A 31 -3.03 16.76 14.18
N ASP A 32 -4.30 17.10 13.93
CA ASP A 32 -5.32 17.43 14.93
C ASP A 32 -6.09 16.21 15.46
N GLU A 33 -5.78 15.00 15.02
CA GLU A 33 -6.42 13.78 15.52
C GLU A 33 -5.74 13.24 16.79
N LYS A 34 -6.54 12.96 17.80
CA LYS A 34 -6.06 12.45 19.10
C LYS A 34 -5.31 11.12 19.01
N ALA A 35 -5.58 10.33 17.97
CA ALA A 35 -4.87 9.06 17.73
C ALA A 35 -3.36 9.24 17.50
N PHE A 36 -2.91 10.44 17.14
CA PHE A 36 -1.50 10.78 16.91
C PHE A 36 -0.90 11.65 18.02
N GLU A 37 -1.52 11.70 19.20
CA GLU A 37 -1.01 12.48 20.35
C GLU A 37 0.40 12.01 20.74
N GLY A 38 1.36 12.95 20.70
CA GLY A 38 2.78 12.67 20.95
C GLY A 38 3.44 11.80 19.86
N GLY A 39 2.76 11.59 18.74
CA GLY A 39 3.27 10.82 17.60
C GLY A 39 4.24 11.59 16.71
N LYS A 40 4.74 10.91 15.68
CA LYS A 40 5.69 11.41 14.70
C LYS A 40 5.15 11.11 13.29
N ILE A 41 4.72 12.15 12.56
CA ILE A 41 4.20 12.01 11.21
C ILE A 41 5.25 12.47 10.21
N ARG A 42 5.48 11.67 9.17
CA ARG A 42 6.39 12.00 8.06
C ARG A 42 5.66 11.83 6.73
N ILE A 43 5.77 12.87 5.91
CA ILE A 43 5.12 12.94 4.60
C ILE A 43 6.18 13.01 3.52
N MET A 44 6.18 12.03 2.63
CA MET A 44 7.18 11.84 1.58
C MET A 44 7.00 12.85 0.44
N PRO A 45 8.05 13.09 -0.38
CA PRO A 45 8.01 14.05 -1.49
C PRO A 45 6.93 13.79 -2.54
N ASP A 46 6.53 12.55 -2.73
CA ASP A 46 5.47 12.11 -3.66
C ASP A 46 4.05 12.37 -3.16
N VAL A 47 3.90 13.17 -2.12
CA VAL A 47 2.61 13.49 -1.48
C VAL A 47 1.57 14.02 -2.46
N HIS A 48 0.36 13.47 -2.35
CA HIS A 48 -0.85 13.93 -3.01
C HIS A 48 -2.09 13.49 -2.24
N SER A 49 -3.25 14.06 -2.57
CA SER A 49 -4.51 13.71 -1.90
C SER A 49 -4.88 12.24 -2.08
N GLY A 50 -5.34 11.62 -1.00
CA GLY A 50 -5.79 10.23 -0.96
C GLY A 50 -7.15 10.07 -0.27
N VAL A 51 -7.65 8.85 -0.21
CA VAL A 51 -8.89 8.54 0.53
C VAL A 51 -8.58 8.47 2.02
N GLY A 52 -9.17 9.35 2.82
CA GLY A 52 -9.04 9.40 4.28
C GLY A 52 -7.77 10.05 4.80
N ILE A 53 -6.65 9.93 4.11
CA ILE A 53 -5.38 10.59 4.39
C ILE A 53 -4.56 10.69 3.10
N VAL A 54 -3.55 11.54 3.09
CA VAL A 54 -2.61 11.68 1.95
C VAL A 54 -1.88 10.38 1.64
N ILE A 55 -1.46 10.25 0.40
CA ILE A 55 -0.47 9.28 -0.06
C ILE A 55 0.93 9.83 0.26
N GLY A 56 1.92 8.98 0.54
CA GLY A 56 3.24 9.39 1.00
C GLY A 56 3.34 9.49 2.54
N PHE A 57 2.39 8.90 3.27
CA PHE A 57 2.30 8.99 4.74
C PHE A 57 3.05 7.88 5.44
N SER A 58 3.71 8.23 6.57
CA SER A 58 4.20 7.27 7.55
C SER A 58 4.10 7.79 8.98
N SER A 59 3.75 6.90 9.92
CA SER A 59 3.73 7.20 11.35
C SER A 59 3.95 5.93 12.18
N PRO A 60 4.81 5.96 13.22
CA PRO A 60 4.92 4.85 14.16
C PRO A 60 3.65 4.71 14.99
N ILE A 61 3.33 3.49 15.36
CA ILE A 61 2.20 3.15 16.23
C ILE A 61 2.62 2.16 17.31
N ASP A 62 2.24 2.44 18.55
CA ASP A 62 2.28 1.47 19.64
C ASP A 62 1.10 0.51 19.49
N ILE A 63 1.39 -0.78 19.28
CA ILE A 63 0.33 -1.77 19.04
C ILE A 63 -0.58 -2.01 20.26
N GLU A 64 -0.08 -1.82 21.46
CA GLU A 64 -0.84 -2.08 22.70
C GLU A 64 -1.82 -0.95 23.05
N LYS A 65 -1.40 0.28 22.78
CA LYS A 65 -2.15 1.50 23.11
C LYS A 65 -2.69 2.22 21.91
N GLY A 66 -2.21 1.84 20.73
CA GLY A 66 -2.48 2.54 19.48
C GLY A 66 -3.89 2.34 18.95
N ALA A 67 -4.21 3.17 18.00
CA ALA A 67 -5.45 3.14 17.25
C ALA A 67 -5.19 3.32 15.77
N VAL A 68 -5.83 2.51 14.94
CA VAL A 68 -5.67 2.56 13.47
C VAL A 68 -7.01 2.80 12.82
N ASN A 69 -7.04 3.79 11.94
CA ASN A 69 -8.09 3.89 10.93
C ASN A 69 -7.62 3.10 9.69
N PRO A 70 -8.40 2.14 9.16
CA PRO A 70 -8.01 1.39 7.97
C PRO A 70 -7.67 2.28 6.76
N ALA A 71 -8.22 3.50 6.69
CA ALA A 71 -7.89 4.47 5.66
C ALA A 71 -6.42 4.94 5.71
N HIS A 72 -5.72 4.77 6.84
CA HIS A 72 -4.30 5.09 6.97
C HIS A 72 -3.38 4.05 6.31
N VAL A 73 -3.90 2.87 5.99
CA VAL A 73 -3.24 1.87 5.14
C VAL A 73 -3.74 1.99 3.69
N GLY A 74 -5.03 2.25 3.52
CA GLY A 74 -5.67 2.38 2.23
C GLY A 74 -6.42 1.13 1.79
N CYS A 75 -7.12 1.23 0.65
CA CYS A 75 -7.96 0.14 0.12
C CYS A 75 -7.16 -0.92 -0.66
N ASP A 76 -6.02 -0.56 -1.24
CA ASP A 76 -5.13 -1.51 -1.91
C ASP A 76 -4.05 -2.00 -0.93
N VAL A 77 -4.52 -2.81 0.05
CA VAL A 77 -3.67 -3.36 1.11
C VAL A 77 -2.62 -4.26 0.49
N GLY A 78 -1.34 -4.03 0.85
CA GLY A 78 -0.22 -4.81 0.35
C GLY A 78 0.12 -4.53 -1.12
N CYS A 79 -0.24 -3.36 -1.65
CA CYS A 79 0.22 -2.94 -2.97
C CYS A 79 1.75 -2.94 -3.01
N THR A 80 2.31 -3.51 -4.07
CA THR A 80 3.72 -3.90 -4.14
C THR A 80 4.26 -3.64 -5.55
N VAL A 81 5.52 -3.24 -5.62
CA VAL A 81 6.32 -3.25 -6.85
C VAL A 81 7.36 -4.36 -6.72
N SER A 82 7.42 -5.27 -7.68
CA SER A 82 8.41 -6.34 -7.73
C SER A 82 9.10 -6.40 -9.08
N THR A 83 10.40 -6.68 -9.08
CA THR A 83 11.24 -6.68 -10.27
C THR A 83 12.05 -7.98 -10.33
N HIS A 84 12.04 -8.65 -11.48
CA HIS A 84 12.90 -9.78 -11.83
C HIS A 84 13.93 -9.36 -12.87
N PHE A 85 15.21 -9.51 -12.56
CA PHE A 85 16.33 -9.26 -13.46
C PHE A 85 16.69 -10.54 -14.22
N TYR A 86 17.08 -10.39 -15.48
CA TYR A 86 17.42 -11.51 -16.36
C TYR A 86 18.86 -11.44 -16.86
N ASP A 87 19.46 -12.60 -17.16
CA ASP A 87 20.83 -12.74 -17.65
C ASP A 87 20.97 -12.47 -19.16
N VAL A 88 19.88 -12.56 -19.92
CA VAL A 88 19.85 -12.34 -21.37
C VAL A 88 18.89 -11.22 -21.71
N ARG A 89 19.32 -10.27 -22.55
CA ARG A 89 18.47 -9.18 -23.03
C ARG A 89 17.46 -9.70 -24.08
N LEU A 90 16.21 -9.26 -23.93
CA LEU A 90 15.19 -9.53 -24.96
C LEU A 90 15.50 -8.70 -26.21
N PRO A 91 15.63 -9.33 -27.38
CA PRO A 91 15.79 -8.63 -28.66
C PRO A 91 14.63 -7.66 -28.93
N SER A 92 14.93 -6.48 -29.47
CA SER A 92 13.92 -5.42 -29.65
C SER A 92 12.79 -5.86 -30.60
N GLU A 93 13.06 -6.65 -31.59
CA GLU A 93 12.06 -7.21 -32.51
C GLU A 93 11.08 -8.19 -31.84
N LEU A 94 11.44 -8.72 -30.68
CA LEU A 94 10.57 -9.62 -29.90
C LEU A 94 9.66 -8.88 -28.87
N ILE A 95 9.86 -7.58 -28.65
CA ILE A 95 9.08 -6.80 -27.68
C ILE A 95 7.58 -6.85 -27.97
N PRO A 96 7.07 -6.63 -29.21
CA PRO A 96 5.65 -6.74 -29.49
C PRO A 96 5.09 -8.15 -29.23
N LYS A 97 5.88 -9.18 -29.51
CA LYS A 97 5.50 -10.57 -29.25
C LYS A 97 5.50 -10.89 -27.76
N PHE A 98 6.41 -10.29 -27.01
CA PHE A 98 6.48 -10.44 -25.54
C PHE A 98 5.26 -9.80 -24.88
N GLU A 99 4.94 -8.56 -25.23
CA GLU A 99 3.75 -7.84 -24.75
C GLU A 99 2.46 -8.63 -25.06
N HIS A 100 2.29 -9.08 -26.30
CA HIS A 100 1.12 -9.87 -26.71
C HIS A 100 0.98 -11.18 -25.90
N LYS A 101 2.10 -11.87 -25.63
CA LYS A 101 2.08 -13.09 -24.81
C LYS A 101 1.75 -12.82 -23.36
N ILE A 102 2.27 -11.74 -22.78
CA ILE A 102 1.92 -11.33 -21.41
C ILE A 102 0.42 -11.05 -21.33
N ARG A 103 -0.15 -10.26 -22.25
CA ARG A 103 -1.61 -9.97 -22.25
C ARG A 103 -2.49 -11.19 -22.41
N LYS A 104 -2.01 -12.20 -23.11
CA LYS A 104 -2.75 -13.46 -23.31
C LYS A 104 -2.76 -14.32 -22.03
N GLU A 105 -1.67 -14.33 -21.25
CA GLU A 105 -1.49 -15.24 -20.12
C GLU A 105 -1.75 -14.58 -18.77
N VAL A 106 -1.64 -13.25 -18.70
CA VAL A 106 -1.84 -12.43 -17.50
C VAL A 106 -3.01 -11.48 -17.76
N ALA A 107 -4.05 -11.56 -16.95
CA ALA A 107 -5.19 -10.66 -17.06
C ALA A 107 -4.92 -9.29 -16.44
N PHE A 108 -5.45 -8.22 -17.02
CA PHE A 108 -5.30 -6.84 -16.60
C PHE A 108 -6.64 -6.19 -16.27
N GLY A 109 -6.65 -5.12 -15.48
CA GLY A 109 -7.81 -4.34 -15.12
C GLY A 109 -8.79 -5.14 -14.25
N PHE A 110 -10.05 -5.13 -14.62
CA PHE A 110 -11.13 -5.89 -13.95
C PHE A 110 -11.18 -7.36 -14.36
N ASN A 111 -10.44 -7.75 -15.39
CA ASN A 111 -10.42 -9.13 -15.85
C ASN A 111 -9.72 -10.04 -14.85
N ILE A 112 -10.25 -11.27 -14.74
CA ILE A 112 -9.68 -12.35 -13.92
C ILE A 112 -9.54 -13.61 -14.78
N HIS A 113 -8.81 -14.60 -14.29
CA HIS A 113 -8.68 -15.89 -15.00
C HIS A 113 -9.99 -16.68 -15.03
N GLU A 114 -10.18 -17.52 -16.03
CA GLU A 114 -11.31 -18.46 -16.09
C GLU A 114 -11.20 -19.54 -15.00
N HIS A 115 -9.95 -19.95 -14.71
CA HIS A 115 -9.63 -20.95 -13.69
C HIS A 115 -8.53 -20.41 -12.76
N SER A 116 -8.53 -20.84 -11.51
CA SER A 116 -7.46 -20.51 -10.58
C SER A 116 -6.10 -20.99 -11.08
N LYS A 117 -5.08 -20.16 -10.93
CA LYS A 117 -3.68 -20.47 -11.28
C LYS A 117 -2.93 -21.20 -10.16
N ILE A 118 -3.51 -21.25 -8.96
CA ILE A 118 -2.95 -21.94 -7.80
C ILE A 118 -4.07 -22.64 -7.03
N ASP A 119 -3.76 -23.68 -6.27
CA ASP A 119 -4.73 -24.39 -5.46
C ASP A 119 -4.91 -23.77 -4.06
N ALA A 120 -6.03 -24.07 -3.41
CA ALA A 120 -6.34 -23.57 -2.07
C ALA A 120 -5.28 -24.01 -1.02
N LYS A 121 -4.67 -25.19 -1.20
CA LYS A 121 -3.65 -25.72 -0.28
C LYS A 121 -2.38 -24.84 -0.28
N ALA A 122 -1.98 -24.33 -1.45
CA ALA A 122 -0.84 -23.42 -1.55
C ALA A 122 -1.13 -22.08 -0.83
N ILE A 123 -2.34 -21.53 -0.98
CA ILE A 123 -2.77 -20.33 -0.27
C ILE A 123 -2.79 -20.56 1.24
N LEU A 124 -3.40 -21.64 1.70
CA LEU A 124 -3.46 -22.00 3.12
C LEU A 124 -2.06 -22.15 3.74
N LYS A 125 -1.13 -22.77 3.02
CA LYS A 125 0.28 -22.91 3.46
C LYS A 125 0.95 -21.54 3.61
N ALA A 126 0.77 -20.64 2.64
CA ALA A 126 1.35 -19.31 2.70
C ALA A 126 0.74 -18.48 3.84
N PHE A 127 -0.58 -18.52 3.99
CA PHE A 127 -1.29 -17.85 5.07
C PHE A 127 -0.86 -18.35 6.46
N ASP A 128 -0.73 -19.66 6.63
CA ASP A 128 -0.22 -20.24 7.88
C ASP A 128 1.20 -19.80 8.18
N GLY A 129 2.07 -19.75 7.16
CA GLY A 129 3.45 -19.29 7.27
C GLY A 129 3.54 -17.83 7.75
N VAL A 130 2.82 -16.92 7.10
CA VAL A 130 2.85 -15.50 7.50
C VAL A 130 2.23 -15.26 8.88
N LEU A 131 1.15 -15.97 9.23
CA LEU A 131 0.55 -15.89 10.56
C LEU A 131 1.49 -16.42 11.65
N ASN A 132 2.22 -17.50 11.40
CA ASN A 132 3.26 -18.00 12.33
C ASN A 132 4.31 -16.92 12.57
N ARG A 133 4.81 -16.25 11.51
CA ARG A 133 5.80 -15.19 11.61
C ARG A 133 5.29 -14.02 12.46
N VAL A 134 4.14 -13.43 12.11
CA VAL A 134 3.65 -12.23 12.82
C VAL A 134 3.22 -12.51 14.25
N CYS A 135 2.62 -13.68 14.53
CA CYS A 135 2.27 -14.10 15.90
C CYS A 135 3.51 -14.38 16.77
N SER A 136 4.61 -14.85 16.17
CA SER A 136 5.89 -14.96 16.88
C SER A 136 6.51 -13.61 17.22
N MET A 137 6.37 -12.62 16.32
CA MET A 137 6.85 -11.25 16.55
C MET A 137 6.00 -10.51 17.61
N TYR A 138 4.68 -10.76 17.61
CA TYR A 138 3.68 -10.16 18.49
C TYR A 138 2.75 -11.23 19.07
N PRO A 139 3.14 -11.88 20.17
CA PRO A 139 2.37 -13.00 20.77
C PRO A 139 0.89 -12.68 21.06
N PRO A 140 0.49 -11.46 21.44
CA PRO A 140 -0.92 -11.12 21.64
C PRO A 140 -1.80 -11.32 20.41
N LEU A 141 -1.24 -11.27 19.18
CA LEU A 141 -1.99 -11.56 17.95
C LEU A 141 -2.43 -13.02 17.84
N SER A 142 -1.79 -13.94 18.56
CA SER A 142 -2.11 -15.36 18.51
C SER A 142 -3.54 -15.70 18.92
N GLU A 143 -4.14 -14.90 19.81
CA GLU A 143 -5.54 -15.05 20.23
C GLU A 143 -6.53 -14.69 19.11
N TYR A 144 -6.11 -13.83 18.20
CA TYR A 144 -6.92 -13.32 17.07
C TYR A 144 -6.62 -14.04 15.75
N ARG A 145 -5.72 -15.00 15.80
CA ARG A 145 -5.33 -15.78 14.62
C ARG A 145 -6.54 -16.50 14.03
N VAL A 146 -6.82 -16.27 12.75
CA VAL A 146 -7.80 -17.04 12.00
C VAL A 146 -7.27 -18.44 11.78
N ARG A 147 -8.01 -19.45 12.24
CA ARG A 147 -7.65 -20.86 12.03
C ARG A 147 -8.23 -21.32 10.70
N MET A 148 -7.39 -21.43 9.70
CA MET A 148 -7.72 -21.92 8.36
C MET A 148 -6.89 -23.17 8.06
N LYS A 149 -7.53 -24.33 8.04
CA LYS A 149 -6.88 -25.62 7.76
C LYS A 149 -7.41 -26.25 6.47
N THR A 150 -8.60 -25.90 6.07
CA THR A 150 -9.30 -26.46 4.92
C THR A 150 -9.75 -25.38 3.95
N GLU A 151 -10.08 -25.77 2.73
CA GLU A 151 -10.66 -24.87 1.74
C GLU A 151 -12.00 -24.28 2.22
N ALA A 152 -12.80 -25.04 2.96
CA ALA A 152 -14.04 -24.56 3.56
C ALA A 152 -13.79 -23.43 4.59
N ASP A 153 -12.70 -23.50 5.36
CA ASP A 153 -12.33 -22.43 6.28
C ASP A 153 -11.93 -21.16 5.51
N LEU A 154 -11.21 -21.30 4.39
CA LEU A 154 -10.81 -20.20 3.52
C LEU A 154 -12.05 -19.53 2.88
N GLU A 155 -13.00 -20.35 2.40
CA GLU A 155 -14.28 -19.84 1.86
C GLU A 155 -15.08 -19.10 2.95
N ALA A 156 -15.17 -19.63 4.16
CA ALA A 156 -15.83 -18.98 5.30
C ALA A 156 -15.21 -17.65 5.66
N TRP A 157 -13.87 -17.56 5.62
CA TRP A 157 -13.13 -16.30 5.83
C TRP A 157 -13.45 -15.28 4.73
N CYS A 158 -13.41 -15.67 3.46
CA CYS A 158 -13.82 -14.83 2.33
C CYS A 158 -15.24 -14.31 2.52
N LYS A 159 -16.20 -15.18 2.84
CA LYS A 159 -17.60 -14.83 3.10
C LYS A 159 -17.75 -13.81 4.23
N ARG A 160 -17.00 -13.96 5.31
CA ARG A 160 -16.98 -12.99 6.43
C ARG A 160 -16.61 -11.58 5.95
N LEU A 161 -15.64 -11.47 5.05
CA LEU A 161 -15.19 -10.21 4.46
C LEU A 161 -16.13 -9.70 3.34
N GLY A 162 -17.13 -10.48 2.91
CA GLY A 162 -17.97 -10.19 1.77
C GLY A 162 -17.23 -10.35 0.43
N MET A 163 -16.24 -11.25 0.39
CA MET A 163 -15.50 -11.64 -0.81
C MET A 163 -16.10 -12.89 -1.41
N ASP A 164 -16.37 -12.88 -2.72
CA ASP A 164 -16.71 -14.08 -3.46
C ASP A 164 -15.51 -15.01 -3.57
N TYR A 165 -15.65 -16.27 -3.20
CA TYR A 165 -14.54 -17.24 -3.17
C TYR A 165 -14.02 -17.56 -4.58
N GLY A 166 -14.92 -17.67 -5.56
CA GLY A 166 -14.53 -17.91 -6.96
C GLY A 166 -13.70 -16.74 -7.51
N ILE A 167 -14.13 -15.49 -7.24
CA ILE A 167 -13.37 -14.29 -7.63
C ILE A 167 -12.02 -14.24 -6.88
N PHE A 168 -12.00 -14.57 -5.59
CA PHE A 168 -10.78 -14.67 -4.80
C PHE A 168 -9.76 -15.61 -5.44
N MET A 169 -10.16 -16.84 -5.74
CA MET A 169 -9.27 -17.85 -6.34
C MET A 169 -8.78 -17.46 -7.74
N LYS A 170 -9.66 -16.88 -8.57
CA LYS A 170 -9.38 -16.56 -9.98
C LYS A 170 -8.63 -15.24 -10.18
N SER A 171 -8.52 -14.40 -9.14
CA SER A 171 -7.82 -13.12 -9.22
C SER A 171 -6.31 -13.23 -9.00
N ILE A 172 -5.79 -14.34 -8.47
CA ILE A 172 -4.34 -14.56 -8.33
C ILE A 172 -3.71 -14.76 -9.71
N GLY A 173 -2.61 -14.07 -9.95
CA GLY A 173 -1.91 -14.03 -11.24
C GLY A 173 -2.45 -12.95 -12.19
N THR A 174 -3.13 -11.90 -11.67
CA THR A 174 -3.70 -10.81 -12.46
C THR A 174 -3.15 -9.45 -12.04
N VAL A 175 -2.91 -8.56 -13.00
CA VAL A 175 -2.53 -7.16 -12.78
C VAL A 175 -3.78 -6.29 -12.78
N GLY A 176 -3.89 -5.36 -11.81
CA GLY A 176 -5.02 -4.45 -11.70
C GLY A 176 -5.05 -3.38 -12.77
N GLY A 177 -5.97 -2.44 -12.59
CA GLY A 177 -6.07 -1.23 -13.38
C GLY A 177 -5.48 0.00 -12.66
N GLY A 178 -5.74 1.16 -13.20
CA GLY A 178 -5.24 2.43 -12.67
C GLY A 178 -3.73 2.55 -12.80
N ASN A 179 -3.03 2.78 -11.67
CA ASN A 179 -1.57 2.90 -11.66
C ASN A 179 -0.82 1.57 -11.73
N HIS A 180 -1.51 0.42 -11.72
CA HIS A 180 -0.86 -0.87 -11.88
C HIS A 180 -0.30 -1.05 -13.29
N PHE A 181 0.84 -1.74 -13.39
CA PHE A 181 1.54 -1.92 -14.67
C PHE A 181 2.42 -3.18 -14.67
N CYS A 182 2.82 -3.58 -15.89
CA CYS A 182 3.94 -4.46 -16.13
C CYS A 182 4.87 -3.76 -17.12
N GLU A 183 6.16 -3.64 -16.77
CA GLU A 183 7.14 -2.86 -17.52
C GLU A 183 8.40 -3.67 -17.77
N TYR A 184 8.97 -3.58 -18.97
CA TYR A 184 10.28 -4.12 -19.29
C TYR A 184 11.27 -2.97 -19.40
N ASP A 185 12.29 -3.02 -18.55
CA ASP A 185 13.25 -1.95 -18.36
C ASP A 185 14.68 -2.44 -18.64
N ILE A 186 15.54 -1.51 -19.05
CA ILE A 186 16.98 -1.75 -19.29
C ILE A 186 17.86 -0.68 -18.64
N ASN A 187 19.09 -1.07 -18.38
CA ASN A 187 20.20 -0.16 -18.14
C ASN A 187 21.38 -0.59 -19.02
N ASP A 188 21.69 0.19 -20.06
CA ASP A 188 22.74 -0.14 -21.03
C ASP A 188 24.14 -0.09 -20.42
N GLU A 189 24.41 0.88 -19.53
CA GLU A 189 25.72 1.07 -18.91
C GLU A 189 26.13 -0.12 -18.04
N LYS A 190 25.14 -0.71 -17.35
CA LYS A 190 25.34 -1.87 -16.46
C LYS A 190 24.99 -3.20 -17.12
N SER A 191 24.54 -3.16 -18.37
CA SER A 191 24.06 -4.36 -19.10
C SER A 191 22.96 -5.11 -18.32
N LEU A 192 22.06 -4.37 -17.68
CA LEU A 192 20.94 -4.92 -16.90
C LEU A 192 19.62 -4.82 -17.68
N GLN A 193 18.77 -5.79 -17.48
CA GLN A 193 17.39 -5.82 -17.97
C GLN A 193 16.49 -6.48 -16.92
N CYS A 194 15.25 -5.98 -16.80
CA CYS A 194 14.30 -6.51 -15.83
C CYS A 194 12.85 -6.38 -16.31
N VAL A 195 11.98 -7.16 -15.71
CA VAL A 195 10.52 -6.93 -15.75
C VAL A 195 10.05 -6.53 -14.39
N THR A 196 9.38 -5.39 -14.34
CA THR A 196 8.79 -4.82 -13.14
C THR A 196 7.28 -4.94 -13.20
N VAL A 197 6.68 -5.40 -12.10
CA VAL A 197 5.23 -5.51 -11.92
C VAL A 197 4.80 -4.68 -10.73
N HIS A 198 3.83 -3.78 -10.94
CA HIS A 198 3.14 -3.06 -9.89
C HIS A 198 1.72 -3.58 -9.77
N CYS A 199 1.40 -4.19 -8.63
CA CYS A 199 0.10 -4.81 -8.37
C CYS A 199 -0.11 -4.95 -6.86
N GLY A 200 -1.32 -5.33 -6.44
CA GLY A 200 -1.67 -5.50 -5.03
C GLY A 200 -2.52 -6.75 -4.76
N SER A 201 -3.24 -6.69 -3.66
CA SER A 201 -4.12 -7.78 -3.20
C SER A 201 -5.46 -7.86 -3.94
N ARG A 202 -5.59 -7.18 -5.05
CA ARG A 202 -6.79 -7.15 -5.89
C ARG A 202 -8.04 -6.77 -5.08
N ASN A 203 -9.18 -7.37 -5.40
CA ASN A 203 -10.43 -7.07 -4.69
C ASN A 203 -10.40 -7.45 -3.19
N LEU A 204 -9.51 -8.38 -2.79
CA LEU A 204 -9.40 -8.79 -1.39
C LEU A 204 -9.03 -7.61 -0.46
N GLY A 205 -8.04 -6.79 -0.84
CA GLY A 205 -7.65 -5.62 -0.06
C GLY A 205 -8.80 -4.64 0.15
N ILE A 206 -9.58 -4.38 -0.91
CA ILE A 206 -10.80 -3.55 -0.83
C ILE A 206 -11.83 -4.14 0.13
N LYS A 207 -12.01 -5.47 0.13
CA LYS A 207 -12.95 -6.15 1.05
C LYS A 207 -12.49 -6.07 2.50
N VAL A 208 -11.20 -6.29 2.77
CA VAL A 208 -10.59 -6.10 4.11
C VAL A 208 -10.78 -4.65 4.57
N PHE A 209 -10.42 -3.68 3.73
CA PHE A 209 -10.61 -2.26 4.02
C PHE A 209 -12.08 -1.92 4.35
N ASN A 210 -13.02 -2.33 3.51
CA ASN A 210 -14.44 -2.02 3.69
C ASN A 210 -15.02 -2.67 4.96
N TYR A 211 -14.67 -3.94 5.23
CA TYR A 211 -15.12 -4.65 6.41
C TYR A 211 -14.70 -3.92 7.69
N TRP A 212 -13.42 -3.60 7.82
CA TRP A 212 -12.87 -2.99 9.02
C TRP A 212 -13.18 -1.49 9.13
N SER A 213 -13.29 -0.76 8.02
CA SER A 213 -13.76 0.63 8.01
C SER A 213 -15.21 0.75 8.49
N ARG A 214 -16.08 -0.22 8.16
CA ARG A 214 -17.44 -0.27 8.70
C ARG A 214 -17.45 -0.47 10.21
N ILE A 215 -16.59 -1.35 10.72
CA ILE A 215 -16.42 -1.57 12.17
C ILE A 215 -15.89 -0.29 12.84
N ALA A 216 -14.83 0.31 12.30
CA ALA A 216 -14.26 1.55 12.81
C ALA A 216 -15.30 2.69 12.88
N LYS A 217 -16.09 2.89 11.82
CA LYS A 217 -17.17 3.89 11.77
C LYS A 217 -18.29 3.62 12.79
N SER A 218 -18.51 2.37 13.19
CA SER A 218 -19.49 2.03 14.24
C SER A 218 -19.03 2.38 15.66
N LYS A 219 -17.74 2.71 15.83
CA LYS A 219 -17.12 3.08 17.12
C LYS A 219 -17.36 4.56 17.43
N GLY A 220 -18.57 4.88 17.77
CA GLY A 220 -18.93 6.22 18.24
C GLY A 220 -19.46 6.20 19.66
N VAL A 221 -19.60 7.38 20.26
CA VAL A 221 -20.34 7.56 21.50
C VAL A 221 -21.81 7.26 21.24
N THR A 222 -22.29 6.08 21.63
CA THR A 222 -23.69 5.68 21.41
C THR A 222 -24.56 6.05 22.62
N LYS A 223 -25.83 6.42 22.34
CA LYS A 223 -26.83 6.65 23.41
C LYS A 223 -26.98 5.42 24.34
N LYS A 224 -26.87 4.21 23.77
CA LYS A 224 -26.95 2.95 24.51
C LYS A 224 -25.79 2.80 25.49
N ALA A 225 -24.56 3.10 25.08
CA ALA A 225 -23.38 3.03 25.96
C ALA A 225 -23.46 4.08 27.09
N LEU A 226 -23.82 5.33 26.77
CA LEU A 226 -24.00 6.37 27.77
C LEU A 226 -25.11 6.01 28.79
N LYS A 227 -26.22 5.41 28.33
CA LYS A 227 -27.29 4.93 29.24
C LYS A 227 -26.77 3.82 30.14
N ALA A 228 -26.03 2.84 29.64
CA ALA A 228 -25.44 1.76 30.43
C ALA A 228 -24.48 2.31 31.52
N ILE A 229 -23.63 3.29 31.16
CA ILE A 229 -22.77 3.97 32.14
C ILE A 229 -23.57 4.70 33.20
N THR A 230 -24.61 5.40 32.78
CA THR A 230 -25.51 6.09 33.73
C THR A 230 -26.15 5.11 34.74
N GLU A 231 -26.67 3.98 34.27
CA GLU A 231 -27.27 2.97 35.14
C GLU A 231 -26.24 2.32 36.08
N LYS A 232 -25.02 2.07 35.60
CA LYS A 232 -23.91 1.59 36.43
C LYS A 232 -23.57 2.58 37.55
N VAL A 233 -23.37 3.87 37.22
CA VAL A 233 -23.06 4.91 38.21
C VAL A 233 -24.20 5.05 39.24
N LYS A 234 -25.47 4.98 38.80
CA LYS A 234 -26.64 5.01 39.72
C LYS A 234 -26.65 3.84 40.69
N SER A 235 -26.21 2.66 40.26
CA SER A 235 -26.18 1.47 41.15
C SER A 235 -25.05 1.52 42.17
N GLU A 236 -23.97 2.23 41.88
CA GLU A 236 -22.77 2.32 42.72
C GLU A 236 -22.79 3.52 43.69
N VAL A 237 -23.48 4.60 43.32
CA VAL A 237 -23.48 5.86 44.08
C VAL A 237 -24.70 5.96 44.98
N LYS A 238 -24.47 5.89 46.28
CA LYS A 238 -25.51 6.02 47.30
C LYS A 238 -25.91 7.47 47.57
N ASP A 239 -24.98 8.40 47.44
CA ASP A 239 -25.23 9.83 47.67
C ASP A 239 -25.80 10.50 46.43
N LYS A 240 -27.07 10.89 46.52
CA LYS A 240 -27.80 11.53 45.40
C LYS A 240 -27.31 12.95 45.08
N THR A 241 -26.64 13.63 45.99
CA THR A 241 -26.15 15.00 45.78
C THR A 241 -24.95 15.00 44.81
N MET A 242 -24.14 13.94 44.82
CA MET A 242 -22.97 13.77 43.95
C MET A 242 -23.28 12.99 42.69
N LEU A 243 -24.49 12.46 42.52
CA LEU A 243 -24.82 11.51 41.45
C LEU A 243 -24.66 12.13 40.06
N GLN A 244 -25.16 13.35 39.88
CA GLN A 244 -25.11 14.01 38.57
C GLN A 244 -23.66 14.33 38.15
N GLU A 245 -22.84 14.80 39.07
CA GLU A 245 -21.42 15.08 38.83
C GLU A 245 -20.67 13.79 38.44
N LYS A 246 -20.89 12.68 39.15
CA LYS A 246 -20.26 11.39 38.86
C LYS A 246 -20.71 10.82 37.51
N ILE A 247 -21.99 10.99 37.13
CA ILE A 247 -22.46 10.60 35.78
C ILE A 247 -21.76 11.42 34.70
N THR A 248 -21.70 12.75 34.89
CA THR A 248 -21.01 13.64 33.91
C THR A 248 -19.56 13.25 33.75
N LYS A 249 -18.83 13.08 34.87
CA LYS A 249 -17.44 12.65 34.86
C LYS A 249 -17.24 11.28 34.18
N ALA A 250 -18.08 10.30 34.46
CA ALA A 250 -18.01 8.97 33.82
C ALA A 250 -18.32 9.04 32.33
N HIS A 251 -19.25 9.89 31.89
CA HIS A 251 -19.52 10.14 30.48
C HIS A 251 -18.34 10.82 29.77
N GLU A 252 -17.71 11.81 30.40
CA GLU A 252 -16.53 12.51 29.86
C GLU A 252 -15.34 11.56 29.77
N GLU A 253 -15.10 10.74 30.79
CA GLU A 253 -14.06 9.72 30.79
C GLU A 253 -14.29 8.67 29.67
N TYR A 254 -15.55 8.21 29.51
CA TYR A 254 -15.89 7.33 28.40
C TYR A 254 -15.64 7.99 27.04
N LYS A 255 -16.15 9.22 26.82
CA LYS A 255 -15.95 9.97 25.58
C LYS A 255 -14.46 10.21 25.28
N SER A 256 -13.65 10.46 26.31
CA SER A 256 -12.22 10.71 26.14
C SER A 256 -11.42 9.48 25.68
N LYS A 257 -11.93 8.26 25.95
CA LYS A 257 -11.32 6.99 25.56
C LYS A 257 -11.71 6.52 24.17
N ILE A 258 -12.80 7.06 23.60
CA ILE A 258 -13.28 6.66 22.29
C ILE A 258 -12.64 7.52 21.22
N LEU A 259 -12.05 6.85 20.25
CA LEU A 259 -11.56 7.45 19.01
C LEU A 259 -12.51 7.06 17.87
N PRO A 260 -13.40 7.97 17.43
CA PRO A 260 -14.31 7.69 16.32
C PRO A 260 -13.53 7.35 15.05
N ASN A 261 -14.01 6.40 14.28
CA ASN A 261 -13.38 5.90 13.04
C ASN A 261 -12.06 5.13 13.25
N TYR A 262 -11.70 4.77 14.47
CA TYR A 262 -10.48 4.02 14.78
C TYR A 262 -10.79 2.62 15.34
N LEU A 263 -9.91 1.68 15.01
CA LEU A 263 -9.86 0.34 15.61
C LEU A 263 -8.84 0.35 16.74
N GLN A 264 -9.21 -0.25 17.87
CA GLN A 264 -8.37 -0.39 19.07
C GLN A 264 -8.54 -1.78 19.67
N GLY A 265 -7.55 -2.26 20.43
CA GLY A 265 -7.62 -3.55 21.14
C GLY A 265 -7.96 -4.72 20.20
N ALA A 266 -8.98 -5.49 20.56
CA ALA A 266 -9.39 -6.70 19.82
C ALA A 266 -9.67 -6.45 18.31
N GLU A 267 -10.34 -5.35 17.99
CA GLU A 267 -10.64 -5.02 16.59
C GLU A 267 -9.38 -4.63 15.81
N LEU A 268 -8.44 -3.91 16.45
CA LEU A 268 -7.15 -3.62 15.84
C LEU A 268 -6.40 -4.92 15.54
N TYR A 269 -6.33 -5.84 16.49
CA TYR A 269 -5.66 -7.12 16.28
C TYR A 269 -6.30 -7.97 15.17
N GLY A 270 -7.64 -8.01 15.13
CA GLY A 270 -8.37 -8.66 14.04
C GLY A 270 -8.08 -8.04 12.67
N TYR A 271 -8.02 -6.71 12.60
CA TYR A 271 -7.65 -5.99 11.38
C TYR A 271 -6.21 -6.31 10.94
N LEU A 272 -5.26 -6.31 11.87
CA LEU A 272 -3.86 -6.63 11.58
C LEU A 272 -3.71 -8.04 10.99
N ILE A 273 -4.43 -9.03 11.51
CA ILE A 273 -4.45 -10.39 10.97
C ILE A 273 -4.98 -10.40 9.53
N ASP A 274 -6.14 -9.78 9.26
CA ASP A 274 -6.70 -9.76 7.91
C ASP A 274 -5.84 -8.94 6.93
N MET A 275 -5.22 -7.85 7.39
CA MET A 275 -4.30 -7.04 6.59
C MET A 275 -3.06 -7.85 6.17
N VAL A 276 -2.47 -8.60 7.10
CA VAL A 276 -1.30 -9.46 6.82
C VAL A 276 -1.67 -10.56 5.82
N LEU A 277 -2.86 -11.15 5.93
CA LEU A 277 -3.33 -12.14 4.97
C LEU A 277 -3.55 -11.53 3.58
N ALA A 278 -4.04 -10.28 3.50
CA ALA A 278 -4.15 -9.57 2.22
C ALA A 278 -2.77 -9.24 1.61
N GLN A 279 -1.76 -8.89 2.44
CA GLN A 279 -0.38 -8.73 1.97
C GLN A 279 0.20 -10.03 1.42
N GLU A 280 0.00 -11.15 2.14
CA GLU A 280 0.47 -12.45 1.67
C GLU A 280 -0.22 -12.88 0.37
N TYR A 281 -1.52 -12.58 0.24
CA TYR A 281 -2.24 -12.78 -1.02
C TYR A 281 -1.63 -11.95 -2.16
N ALA A 282 -1.24 -10.69 -1.90
CA ALA A 282 -0.54 -9.86 -2.89
C ALA A 282 0.83 -10.48 -3.28
N SER A 283 1.58 -11.00 -2.32
CA SER A 283 2.84 -11.72 -2.58
C SER A 283 2.63 -12.94 -3.48
N LEU A 284 1.60 -13.74 -3.21
CA LEU A 284 1.22 -14.87 -4.06
C LEU A 284 0.80 -14.42 -5.46
N ASN A 285 0.06 -13.32 -5.56
CA ASN A 285 -0.34 -12.73 -6.82
C ASN A 285 0.90 -12.35 -7.66
N HIS A 286 1.85 -11.62 -7.09
CA HIS A 286 3.11 -11.25 -7.74
C HIS A 286 3.91 -12.50 -8.18
N LYS A 287 4.01 -13.49 -7.30
CA LYS A 287 4.71 -14.74 -7.63
C LYS A 287 4.12 -15.41 -8.87
N VAL A 288 2.79 -15.55 -8.95
CA VAL A 288 2.13 -16.20 -10.10
C VAL A 288 2.28 -15.38 -11.38
N ILE A 289 2.22 -14.04 -11.29
CA ILE A 289 2.48 -13.14 -12.43
C ILE A 289 3.90 -13.35 -12.94
N HIS A 290 4.90 -13.25 -12.06
CA HIS A 290 6.30 -13.41 -12.44
C HIS A 290 6.61 -14.82 -12.95
N ASP A 291 6.14 -15.89 -12.28
CA ASP A 291 6.30 -17.27 -12.77
C ASP A 291 5.76 -17.45 -14.20
N THR A 292 4.73 -16.70 -14.58
CA THR A 292 4.16 -16.70 -15.94
C THR A 292 5.04 -15.92 -16.91
N ILE A 293 5.47 -14.72 -16.52
CA ILE A 293 6.31 -13.84 -17.34
C ILE A 293 7.69 -14.47 -17.56
N ASP A 294 8.30 -15.05 -16.53
CA ASP A 294 9.62 -15.72 -16.60
C ASP A 294 9.61 -16.87 -17.62
N LYS A 295 8.53 -17.67 -17.63
CA LYS A 295 8.35 -18.74 -18.61
C LYS A 295 8.21 -18.20 -20.04
N ILE A 296 7.51 -17.08 -20.23
CA ILE A 296 7.37 -16.41 -21.53
C ILE A 296 8.74 -15.89 -21.98
N TYR A 297 9.46 -15.21 -21.08
CA TYR A 297 10.79 -14.63 -21.34
C TYR A 297 11.79 -15.72 -21.75
N ALA A 298 11.88 -16.78 -20.95
CA ALA A 298 12.76 -17.92 -21.24
C ALA A 298 12.46 -18.59 -22.61
N LYS A 299 11.17 -18.71 -22.97
CA LYS A 299 10.75 -19.26 -24.28
C LYS A 299 11.10 -18.35 -25.46
N LEU A 300 11.19 -17.04 -25.26
CA LEU A 300 11.48 -16.07 -26.32
C LEU A 300 12.98 -15.89 -26.57
N CYS A 301 13.79 -15.80 -25.53
CA CYS A 301 15.21 -15.47 -25.64
C CYS A 301 16.15 -16.37 -24.82
N GLY A 302 15.63 -17.36 -24.10
CA GLY A 302 16.45 -18.25 -23.25
C GLY A 302 16.89 -17.65 -21.92
N GLY A 303 16.50 -16.39 -21.62
CA GLY A 303 16.89 -15.68 -20.40
C GLY A 303 16.36 -16.33 -19.13
N LYS A 304 17.14 -16.25 -18.06
CA LYS A 304 16.82 -16.75 -16.72
C LYS A 304 16.85 -15.62 -15.70
N VAL A 305 16.02 -15.73 -14.67
CA VAL A 305 16.04 -14.80 -13.53
C VAL A 305 17.35 -14.97 -12.77
N ILE A 306 18.04 -13.87 -12.52
CA ILE A 306 19.32 -13.83 -11.79
C ILE A 306 19.22 -13.06 -10.47
N ASP A 307 18.21 -12.18 -10.32
CA ASP A 307 18.02 -11.38 -9.13
C ASP A 307 16.56 -10.90 -9.03
N THR A 308 16.11 -10.60 -7.81
CA THR A 308 14.76 -10.11 -7.56
C THR A 308 14.75 -9.04 -6.46
N ILE A 309 13.87 -8.03 -6.61
CA ILE A 309 13.62 -7.01 -5.58
C ILE A 309 12.12 -6.87 -5.41
N THR A 310 11.65 -6.67 -4.18
CA THR A 310 10.23 -6.47 -3.88
C THR A 310 10.08 -5.33 -2.87
N THR A 311 9.16 -4.41 -3.14
CA THR A 311 8.92 -3.21 -2.34
C THR A 311 7.43 -2.99 -2.13
N THR A 312 6.95 -3.08 -0.89
CA THR A 312 5.54 -2.91 -0.51
C THR A 312 5.29 -1.50 0.04
N HIS A 313 4.12 -0.90 -0.21
CA HIS A 313 3.85 0.49 0.14
C HIS A 313 2.48 0.84 0.75
N ASN A 314 1.60 -0.12 1.01
CA ASN A 314 0.31 0.09 1.69
C ASN A 314 0.11 -0.98 2.76
N TYR A 315 0.68 -0.77 3.95
CA TYR A 315 0.68 -1.79 5.01
C TYR A 315 1.07 -1.21 6.37
N ILE A 316 0.95 -2.03 7.40
CA ILE A 316 1.58 -1.79 8.71
C ILE A 316 2.79 -2.71 8.81
N ASP A 317 3.96 -2.09 8.92
CA ASP A 317 5.26 -2.75 8.94
C ASP A 317 5.57 -3.26 10.34
N PHE A 318 5.55 -4.57 10.51
CA PHE A 318 5.85 -5.26 11.78
C PHE A 318 7.35 -5.30 12.08
N ASP A 319 8.20 -5.19 11.05
CA ASP A 319 9.65 -5.25 11.21
C ASP A 319 10.25 -3.93 11.73
N PHE A 320 9.42 -2.85 11.81
CA PHE A 320 9.86 -1.58 12.35
C PHE A 320 10.17 -1.71 13.84
N LYS A 321 11.43 -1.51 14.20
CA LYS A 321 11.89 -1.44 15.59
C LYS A 321 12.04 0.01 15.97
N ALA A 322 11.31 0.44 17.00
CA ALA A 322 11.46 1.78 17.51
C ALA A 322 12.88 2.00 18.08
N LEU A 323 13.40 3.20 17.88
CA LEU A 323 14.72 3.66 18.32
C LEU A 323 14.98 3.49 19.81
N ASN A 324 13.94 3.44 20.62
CA ASN A 324 14.01 3.29 22.07
C ASN A 324 13.82 1.84 22.54
N GLY A 325 13.97 0.85 21.66
CA GLY A 325 13.89 -0.57 21.98
C GLY A 325 12.48 -1.12 22.23
N LYS A 326 11.43 -0.29 22.07
CA LYS A 326 10.05 -0.77 22.13
C LYS A 326 9.62 -1.28 20.75
N PRO A 327 8.90 -2.41 20.67
CA PRO A 327 8.38 -2.90 19.41
C PRO A 327 7.21 -2.02 18.96
N ASN A 328 7.48 -1.04 18.14
CA ASN A 328 6.44 -0.26 17.45
C ASN A 328 6.32 -0.75 16.01
N MET A 329 5.12 -0.67 15.47
CA MET A 329 4.88 -0.86 14.04
C MET A 329 4.92 0.48 13.32
N MET A 330 5.15 0.45 12.02
CA MET A 330 5.08 1.64 11.17
C MET A 330 3.89 1.55 10.23
N ILE A 331 2.98 2.51 10.30
CA ILE A 331 1.93 2.67 9.27
C ILE A 331 2.58 3.30 8.04
N ARG A 332 2.35 2.69 6.86
CA ARG A 332 2.82 3.16 5.56
C ARG A 332 1.66 3.22 4.57
N LYS A 333 1.44 4.38 3.98
CA LYS A 333 0.45 4.57 2.91
C LYS A 333 1.05 5.31 1.74
N GLY A 334 1.23 4.62 0.62
CA GLY A 334 1.97 5.18 -0.52
C GLY A 334 3.37 5.58 -0.11
N SER A 335 4.00 4.79 0.75
CA SER A 335 5.38 4.98 1.19
C SER A 335 6.01 3.64 1.49
N ILE A 336 7.32 3.53 1.29
CA ILE A 336 8.08 2.29 1.39
C ILE A 336 9.03 2.33 2.56
N ARG A 337 9.42 1.18 3.07
CA ARG A 337 10.52 1.11 4.03
C ARG A 337 11.86 1.36 3.32
N ALA A 338 12.75 2.05 4.01
CA ALA A 338 14.10 2.39 3.54
C ALA A 338 15.13 2.03 4.62
N TYR A 339 15.13 0.74 5.02
CA TYR A 339 16.06 0.24 6.03
C TYR A 339 17.47 0.15 5.48
N LYS A 340 18.44 0.31 6.36
CA LYS A 340 19.85 0.29 6.01
C LYS A 340 20.20 -1.00 5.25
N ASP A 341 20.91 -0.82 4.14
CA ASP A 341 21.38 -1.90 3.28
C ASP A 341 20.26 -2.72 2.58
N GLU A 342 18.99 -2.34 2.75
CA GLU A 342 17.86 -2.96 2.07
C GLU A 342 17.62 -2.30 0.72
N ARG A 343 17.60 -3.10 -0.36
CA ARG A 343 17.26 -2.59 -1.70
C ARG A 343 15.78 -2.31 -1.83
N CYS A 344 15.44 -1.24 -2.51
CA CYS A 344 14.07 -0.86 -2.82
C CYS A 344 13.93 -0.29 -4.22
N ILE A 345 12.71 -0.26 -4.72
CA ILE A 345 12.35 0.21 -6.06
C ILE A 345 11.49 1.46 -5.91
N ILE A 346 11.84 2.52 -6.64
CA ILE A 346 11.04 3.74 -6.73
C ILE A 346 10.69 3.96 -8.21
N PRO A 347 9.50 3.55 -8.69
CA PRO A 347 9.02 3.83 -10.03
C PRO A 347 8.60 5.29 -10.16
N PHE A 348 8.88 5.89 -11.31
CA PHE A 348 8.51 7.27 -11.60
C PHE A 348 7.22 7.36 -12.42
N ASN A 349 7.29 7.11 -13.70
CA ASN A 349 6.17 7.11 -14.63
C ASN A 349 6.53 6.29 -15.88
N MET A 350 5.60 6.17 -16.83
CA MET A 350 5.77 5.34 -18.05
C MET A 350 6.93 5.76 -18.94
N ARG A 351 7.48 6.99 -18.82
CA ARG A 351 8.58 7.54 -19.59
C ARG A 351 9.92 7.44 -18.86
N ASP A 352 9.90 7.78 -17.58
CA ASP A 352 11.12 7.99 -16.81
C ASP A 352 11.59 6.70 -16.08
N GLY A 353 10.77 5.63 -16.12
CA GLY A 353 11.11 4.31 -15.58
C GLY A 353 11.20 4.27 -14.06
N LEU A 354 12.26 3.66 -13.53
CA LEU A 354 12.42 3.45 -12.10
C LEU A 354 13.86 3.58 -11.61
N ALA A 355 14.02 3.87 -10.32
CA ALA A 355 15.30 3.80 -9.63
C ALA A 355 15.40 2.54 -8.77
N ILE A 356 16.56 1.89 -8.79
CA ILE A 356 16.96 0.89 -7.82
C ILE A 356 17.79 1.60 -6.75
N CYS A 357 17.34 1.52 -5.52
CA CYS A 357 17.90 2.25 -4.38
C CYS A 357 18.29 1.32 -3.25
N VAL A 358 19.07 1.85 -2.30
CA VAL A 358 19.38 1.24 -1.00
C VAL A 358 18.98 2.20 0.11
N GLY A 359 18.24 1.72 1.09
CA GLY A 359 17.80 2.49 2.25
C GLY A 359 18.94 2.89 3.19
N LYS A 360 18.79 4.04 3.83
CA LYS A 360 19.75 4.60 4.81
C LYS A 360 19.29 4.47 6.25
N SER A 361 18.08 3.99 6.52
CA SER A 361 17.44 4.01 7.85
C SER A 361 17.43 5.41 8.48
N ASN A 362 17.13 6.44 7.69
CA ASN A 362 17.03 7.80 8.21
C ASN A 362 15.84 7.92 9.18
N GLU A 363 16.15 8.07 10.46
CA GLU A 363 15.17 8.11 11.54
C GLU A 363 14.27 9.34 11.47
N ASP A 364 14.80 10.48 11.00
CA ASP A 364 13.98 11.68 10.81
C ASP A 364 12.93 11.49 9.71
N TRP A 365 13.15 10.54 8.82
CA TRP A 365 12.21 10.11 7.78
C TRP A 365 11.35 8.88 8.17
N ASN A 366 11.32 8.49 9.44
CA ASN A 366 10.70 7.24 9.89
C ASN A 366 11.26 6.00 9.17
N CYS A 367 12.53 6.01 8.75
CA CYS A 367 13.15 4.97 7.90
C CYS A 367 12.27 4.67 6.66
N THR A 368 11.79 5.71 6.00
CA THR A 368 10.77 5.66 4.94
C THR A 368 11.24 6.43 3.71
N ALA A 369 10.87 5.96 2.53
CA ALA A 369 11.05 6.66 1.25
C ALA A 369 9.69 6.75 0.50
N PRO A 370 9.58 7.62 -0.53
CA PRO A 370 8.39 7.65 -1.38
C PRO A 370 8.24 6.34 -2.16
N HIS A 371 7.01 6.01 -2.53
CA HIS A 371 6.73 4.82 -3.36
C HIS A 371 6.77 5.10 -4.86
N GLY A 372 6.94 6.36 -5.26
CA GLY A 372 6.97 6.80 -6.66
C GLY A 372 7.15 8.30 -6.79
N CYS A 373 6.73 8.89 -7.93
CA CYS A 373 6.78 10.34 -8.15
C CYS A 373 5.66 11.12 -7.46
N GLY A 374 4.51 10.50 -7.21
CA GLY A 374 3.29 11.21 -6.83
C GLY A 374 2.66 11.98 -8.00
N ARG A 375 1.40 12.29 -7.85
CA ARG A 375 0.62 12.95 -8.91
C ARG A 375 0.64 14.46 -8.75
N LEU A 376 0.73 15.18 -9.88
CA LEU A 376 0.53 16.64 -9.95
C LEU A 376 -0.96 17.00 -10.01
N MET A 377 -1.80 16.07 -10.46
CA MET A 377 -3.23 16.33 -10.65
C MET A 377 -4.05 15.05 -10.43
N SER A 378 -5.32 15.24 -10.09
CA SER A 378 -6.27 14.12 -9.95
C SER A 378 -6.48 13.41 -11.29
N ARG A 379 -6.89 12.12 -11.25
CA ARG A 379 -7.21 11.33 -12.45
C ARG A 379 -8.24 12.01 -13.35
N SER A 380 -9.29 12.57 -12.77
CA SER A 380 -10.33 13.28 -13.51
C SER A 380 -9.79 14.56 -14.20
N LYS A 381 -8.92 15.31 -13.53
CA LYS A 381 -8.28 16.48 -14.13
C LYS A 381 -7.34 16.07 -15.27
N ALA A 382 -6.54 15.02 -15.10
CA ALA A 382 -5.68 14.51 -16.16
C ALA A 382 -6.49 14.07 -17.39
N LYS A 383 -7.57 13.29 -17.19
CA LYS A 383 -8.49 12.91 -18.28
C LYS A 383 -9.15 14.09 -19.00
N ALA A 384 -9.32 15.22 -18.32
CA ALA A 384 -9.94 16.42 -18.90
C ALA A 384 -8.95 17.37 -19.59
N SER A 385 -7.66 17.36 -19.20
CA SER A 385 -6.68 18.37 -19.60
C SER A 385 -5.52 17.87 -20.44
N LEU A 386 -5.24 16.56 -20.45
CA LEU A 386 -4.14 15.99 -21.23
C LEU A 386 -4.64 15.57 -22.63
N ASP A 387 -3.74 15.68 -23.62
CA ASP A 387 -4.01 15.28 -24.98
C ASP A 387 -3.48 13.87 -25.27
N VAL A 388 -4.26 13.03 -25.98
CA VAL A 388 -3.93 11.66 -26.28
C VAL A 388 -2.82 11.56 -27.33
N GLU A 389 -2.80 12.47 -28.30
CA GLU A 389 -1.78 12.43 -29.37
C GLU A 389 -0.42 12.89 -28.82
N ASP A 390 -0.41 13.87 -27.90
CA ASP A 390 0.81 14.25 -27.17
C ASP A 390 1.32 13.09 -26.32
N PHE A 391 0.43 12.34 -25.66
CA PHE A 391 0.81 11.15 -24.88
C PHE A 391 1.41 10.05 -25.75
N LYS A 392 0.79 9.72 -26.90
CA LYS A 392 1.33 8.75 -27.87
C LYS A 392 2.70 9.18 -28.40
N LYS A 393 2.81 10.46 -28.75
CA LYS A 393 4.05 11.05 -29.24
C LYS A 393 5.17 10.97 -28.20
N ASP A 394 4.86 11.32 -26.94
CA ASP A 394 5.83 11.25 -25.84
C ASP A 394 6.39 9.82 -25.68
N MET A 395 5.51 8.80 -25.71
CA MET A 395 5.96 7.39 -25.66
C MET A 395 6.84 7.02 -26.86
N ALA A 396 6.43 7.41 -28.07
CA ALA A 396 7.16 7.10 -29.30
C ALA A 396 8.54 7.81 -29.37
N ASP A 397 8.60 9.09 -29.01
CA ASP A 397 9.83 9.90 -29.00
C ASP A 397 10.87 9.34 -28.01
N HIS A 398 10.43 8.67 -26.94
CA HIS A 398 11.30 7.99 -25.97
C HIS A 398 11.58 6.51 -26.29
N GLY A 399 11.03 6.00 -27.40
CA GLY A 399 11.25 4.61 -27.85
C GLY A 399 10.55 3.57 -26.98
N ILE A 400 9.43 3.93 -26.31
CA ILE A 400 8.70 3.06 -25.40
C ILE A 400 7.55 2.40 -26.15
N TYR A 401 7.60 1.07 -26.24
CA TYR A 401 6.53 0.29 -26.82
C TYR A 401 5.36 0.16 -25.84
N THR A 402 4.19 0.61 -26.25
CA THR A 402 2.94 0.42 -25.51
C THR A 402 1.75 0.37 -26.45
N THR A 403 0.80 -0.51 -26.20
CA THR A 403 -0.47 -0.62 -26.95
C THR A 403 -1.62 0.10 -26.27
N THR A 404 -1.37 0.76 -25.13
CA THR A 404 -2.38 1.40 -24.29
C THR A 404 -2.11 2.88 -24.01
N ALA A 405 -1.33 3.57 -24.83
CA ALA A 405 -1.26 5.03 -24.81
C ALA A 405 -2.51 5.62 -25.50
N ASP A 406 -3.63 5.64 -24.78
CA ASP A 406 -4.93 6.05 -25.32
C ASP A 406 -5.79 6.77 -24.26
N LYS A 407 -7.04 7.08 -24.60
CA LYS A 407 -7.96 7.80 -23.71
C LYS A 407 -8.25 7.07 -22.39
N SER A 408 -8.17 5.75 -22.37
CA SER A 408 -8.45 4.94 -21.16
C SER A 408 -7.35 5.06 -20.11
N THR A 409 -6.09 5.30 -20.54
CA THR A 409 -4.90 5.37 -19.69
C THR A 409 -4.26 6.76 -19.62
N ILE A 410 -4.88 7.78 -20.23
CA ILE A 410 -4.30 9.14 -20.28
C ILE A 410 -4.06 9.76 -18.89
N ASP A 411 -4.81 9.33 -17.88
CA ASP A 411 -4.57 9.75 -16.50
C ASP A 411 -3.28 9.18 -15.91
N GLU A 412 -2.63 8.26 -16.60
CA GLU A 412 -1.32 7.68 -16.26
C GLU A 412 -0.18 8.23 -17.14
N ALA A 413 -0.48 9.17 -18.04
CA ALA A 413 0.55 9.86 -18.86
C ALA A 413 1.62 10.52 -17.99
N PRO A 414 2.89 10.59 -18.39
CA PRO A 414 3.99 11.18 -17.60
C PRO A 414 3.69 12.56 -17.05
N ASN A 415 3.00 13.41 -17.81
CA ASN A 415 2.64 14.76 -17.42
C ASN A 415 1.59 14.86 -16.29
N ALA A 416 1.01 13.73 -15.86
CA ALA A 416 0.14 13.66 -14.69
C ALA A 416 0.91 13.56 -13.36
N TYR A 417 2.24 13.35 -13.41
CA TYR A 417 3.11 13.07 -12.28
C TYR A 417 4.11 14.20 -12.03
N LYS A 418 4.63 14.28 -10.80
CA LYS A 418 5.77 15.15 -10.47
C LYS A 418 7.00 14.73 -11.27
N SER A 419 7.93 15.67 -11.46
CA SER A 419 9.17 15.40 -12.17
C SER A 419 10.04 14.37 -11.44
N MET A 420 10.66 13.46 -12.20
CA MET A 420 11.66 12.54 -11.68
C MET A 420 12.80 13.29 -10.96
N ASP A 421 13.32 14.38 -11.55
CA ASP A 421 14.45 15.15 -11.03
C ASP A 421 14.13 15.76 -9.65
N GLU A 422 12.88 16.24 -9.47
CA GLU A 422 12.42 16.73 -8.17
C GLU A 422 12.48 15.63 -7.11
N ILE A 423 11.92 14.47 -7.41
CA ILE A 423 11.89 13.35 -6.47
C ILE A 423 13.29 12.83 -6.17
N VAL A 424 14.13 12.64 -7.20
CA VAL A 424 15.53 12.19 -7.07
C VAL A 424 16.32 13.11 -6.12
N THR A 425 16.18 14.44 -6.29
CA THR A 425 16.85 15.42 -5.44
C THR A 425 16.38 15.34 -3.98
N LEU A 426 15.07 15.16 -3.77
CA LEU A 426 14.48 15.20 -2.43
C LEU A 426 14.70 13.93 -1.62
N ILE A 427 14.90 12.78 -2.26
CA ILE A 427 15.04 11.48 -1.57
C ILE A 427 16.46 11.14 -1.10
N GLU A 428 17.46 11.93 -1.52
CA GLU A 428 18.86 11.72 -1.14
C GLU A 428 19.09 11.50 0.37
N PRO A 429 18.37 12.17 1.29
CA PRO A 429 18.57 11.92 2.72
C PRO A 429 18.13 10.53 3.20
N THR A 430 17.27 9.81 2.47
CA THR A 430 16.67 8.54 2.95
C THR A 430 17.10 7.31 2.16
N VAL A 431 17.55 7.47 0.91
CA VAL A 431 18.06 6.38 0.07
C VAL A 431 19.29 6.79 -0.72
N ASP A 432 20.14 5.83 -1.06
CA ASP A 432 21.15 5.96 -2.11
C ASP A 432 20.62 5.33 -3.39
N ILE A 433 20.65 6.08 -4.49
CA ILE A 433 20.28 5.57 -5.81
C ILE A 433 21.47 4.80 -6.38
N LEU A 434 21.29 3.52 -6.65
CA LEU A 434 22.33 2.67 -7.25
C LEU A 434 22.40 2.84 -8.77
N TYR A 435 21.25 2.87 -9.42
CA TYR A 435 21.10 3.09 -10.87
C TYR A 435 19.64 3.28 -11.25
N PHE A 436 19.44 3.81 -12.44
CA PHE A 436 18.14 3.94 -13.08
C PHE A 436 17.92 2.83 -14.08
N MET A 437 16.67 2.40 -14.24
CA MET A 437 16.22 1.49 -15.30
C MET A 437 15.30 2.26 -16.23
N LYS A 438 15.58 2.23 -17.55
CA LYS A 438 14.82 2.93 -18.58
C LYS A 438 13.75 2.01 -19.16
N PRO A 439 12.48 2.44 -19.27
CA PRO A 439 11.43 1.63 -19.84
C PRO A 439 11.61 1.48 -21.35
N ILE A 440 11.42 0.27 -21.84
CA ILE A 440 11.36 -0.08 -23.26
C ILE A 440 9.96 -0.55 -23.65
N MET A 441 9.21 -1.11 -22.69
CA MET A 441 7.84 -1.55 -22.91
C MET A 441 7.04 -1.32 -21.63
N ASN A 442 5.86 -0.73 -21.76
CA ASN A 442 4.94 -0.58 -20.65
C ASN A 442 3.54 -1.12 -20.99
N ILE A 443 2.98 -1.91 -20.09
CA ILE A 443 1.67 -2.53 -20.22
C ILE A 443 0.77 -2.01 -19.07
N LYS A 444 -0.28 -1.29 -19.41
CA LYS A 444 -1.36 -0.92 -18.49
C LYS A 444 -2.68 -1.58 -18.91
N ALA A 445 -3.65 -1.58 -18.00
CA ALA A 445 -5.00 -1.96 -18.33
C ALA A 445 -5.65 -0.85 -19.16
N ALA A 446 -6.20 -1.21 -20.31
CA ALA A 446 -7.18 -0.37 -21.01
C ALA A 446 -8.55 -0.61 -20.33
N GLU A 447 -9.09 0.38 -19.62
CA GLU A 447 -10.36 0.32 -18.89
C GLU A 447 -11.43 1.21 -19.54
#